data_6cb5936aaec8f17be4853d5e175f4ee9
#
_entry.id   6cb5936aaec8f17be4853d5e175f4ee9
#
_cell.length_a   1.000
_cell.length_b   1.000
_cell.length_c   1.000
_cell.angle_alpha   90.00
_cell.angle_beta   90.00
_cell.angle_gamma   90.00
#
_symmetry.space_group_name_H-M   'P 1'
#
loop_
_entity.id
_entity.type
_entity.pdbx_description
1 polymer ?
#
loop_
_entity_poly.entity_id
_entity_poly.type
_entity_poly.pdbx_seq_one_letter_code
_entity_poly.pdbx_strand_id
1 'polypeptide(L)'
;TIKSNLADIPLAGYQPVWTDLDNDGDLDIYVVNDFGGTIQPNVLWRNDGLSPDNNWSFVDASSGSNTDVSVYGMGIAIGDYDLNGYLDIFVTNIENNVLLRNVGEGLKFTNTISDALPDISNIGREPRVTWGSVFFDYDNDGDEDLYIVSGHLGEGTTEVKNPEIQPNVLLRNDRDGTFSRIPSEGGGDDIGKGRSVVYFDFN
;
A
#
# COMPACT_ATOMS: atom_id res chain seq x y z
N THR A 1 -11.34 8.83 31.09
CA THR A 1 -10.39 8.84 29.97
C THR A 1 -10.43 7.46 29.33
N ILE A 2 -10.83 7.39 28.08
CA ILE A 2 -10.76 6.13 27.30
C ILE A 2 -9.27 5.85 27.03
N LYS A 3 -8.87 4.62 27.24
CA LYS A 3 -7.50 4.15 26.98
C LYS A 3 -7.52 3.14 25.84
N SER A 4 -6.39 2.94 25.23
CA SER A 4 -6.15 1.84 24.30
C SER A 4 -4.98 0.99 24.81
N ASN A 5 -4.89 -0.23 24.31
CA ASN A 5 -3.79 -1.14 24.60
C ASN A 5 -2.72 -1.15 23.50
N LEU A 6 -2.74 -0.17 22.60
CA LEU A 6 -1.69 0.00 21.60
C LEU A 6 -0.35 0.12 22.31
N ALA A 7 0.55 -0.79 22.02
CA ALA A 7 1.84 -0.88 22.68
C ALA A 7 2.82 0.17 22.14
N ASP A 8 3.70 0.66 23.00
CA ASP A 8 4.90 1.39 22.61
C ASP A 8 5.91 0.42 21.99
N ILE A 9 5.70 0.03 20.75
CA ILE A 9 6.65 -0.80 20.00
C ILE A 9 7.62 0.15 19.29
N PRO A 10 8.94 -0.06 19.36
CA PRO A 10 9.89 0.72 18.59
C PRO A 10 9.73 0.37 17.09
N LEU A 11 8.86 1.11 16.43
CA LEU A 11 8.57 0.94 15.01
C LEU A 11 9.38 1.96 14.20
N ALA A 12 9.83 1.54 13.03
CA ALA A 12 10.26 2.45 11.98
C ALA A 12 9.03 2.85 11.13
N GLY A 13 7.94 3.22 11.81
CA GLY A 13 6.66 3.55 11.18
C GLY A 13 6.79 4.71 10.22
N TYR A 14 6.41 4.50 8.98
CA TYR A 14 6.45 5.51 7.93
C TYR A 14 5.08 6.11 7.67
N GLN A 15 4.08 5.26 7.40
CA GLN A 15 2.72 5.69 7.14
C GLN A 15 1.71 4.78 7.87
N PRO A 16 0.81 5.33 8.68
CA PRO A 16 -0.38 4.62 9.15
C PRO A 16 -1.57 4.90 8.25
N VAL A 17 -2.52 3.97 8.23
CA VAL A 17 -3.85 4.17 7.67
C VAL A 17 -4.90 3.60 8.62
N TRP A 18 -6.04 4.30 8.72
CA TRP A 18 -7.24 3.83 9.43
C TRP A 18 -8.24 3.35 8.40
N THR A 19 -8.68 2.11 8.51
CA THR A 19 -9.58 1.48 7.54
C THR A 19 -10.22 0.24 8.15
N ASP A 20 -11.44 -0.07 7.76
CA ASP A 20 -12.16 -1.28 8.17
C ASP A 20 -11.75 -2.43 7.23
N LEU A 21 -10.83 -3.28 7.67
CA LEU A 21 -10.26 -4.36 6.85
C LEU A 21 -10.98 -5.70 7.00
N ASP A 22 -11.77 -5.88 8.06
CA ASP A 22 -12.54 -7.10 8.28
C ASP A 22 -14.06 -6.91 8.11
N ASN A 23 -14.48 -5.69 7.73
CA ASN A 23 -15.87 -5.30 7.49
C ASN A 23 -16.76 -5.46 8.74
N ASP A 24 -16.22 -5.22 9.93
CA ASP A 24 -16.97 -5.29 11.18
C ASP A 24 -17.58 -3.95 11.62
N GLY A 25 -17.20 -2.85 10.93
CA GLY A 25 -17.67 -1.49 11.14
C GLY A 25 -16.78 -0.66 12.08
N ASP A 26 -15.73 -1.23 12.66
CA ASP A 26 -14.73 -0.54 13.44
C ASP A 26 -13.45 -0.31 12.59
N LEU A 27 -12.80 0.85 12.74
CA LEU A 27 -11.59 1.11 11.96
C LEU A 27 -10.37 0.46 12.59
N ASP A 28 -9.67 -0.35 11.81
CA ASP A 28 -8.37 -0.92 12.11
C ASP A 28 -7.23 0.06 11.83
N ILE A 29 -6.02 -0.29 12.24
CA ILE A 29 -4.81 0.49 11.94
C ILE A 29 -3.80 -0.41 11.24
N TYR A 30 -3.47 -0.10 9.99
CA TYR A 30 -2.33 -0.70 9.33
C TYR A 30 -1.16 0.27 9.29
N VAL A 31 0.01 -0.17 9.74
CA VAL A 31 1.23 0.64 9.79
C VAL A 31 2.27 0.03 8.89
N VAL A 32 2.68 0.78 7.87
CA VAL A 32 3.82 0.42 7.05
C VAL A 32 5.10 0.89 7.73
N ASN A 33 6.05 -0.03 7.86
CA ASN A 33 7.34 0.21 8.47
C ASN A 33 8.46 0.23 7.41
N ASP A 34 9.35 1.22 7.53
CA ASP A 34 10.64 1.18 6.87
C ASP A 34 11.56 0.17 7.61
N PHE A 35 12.55 -0.39 6.92
CA PHE A 35 13.46 -1.39 7.48
C PHE A 35 12.76 -2.64 8.04
N GLY A 36 11.69 -3.10 7.41
CA GLY A 36 10.87 -4.23 7.87
C GLY A 36 11.65 -5.52 8.14
N GLY A 37 12.69 -5.78 7.37
CA GLY A 37 13.53 -6.96 7.52
C GLY A 37 14.55 -6.88 8.69
N THR A 38 14.77 -5.71 9.28
CA THR A 38 15.81 -5.51 10.31
C THR A 38 15.28 -4.94 11.62
N ILE A 39 14.19 -4.19 11.57
CA ILE A 39 13.59 -3.57 12.77
C ILE A 39 12.27 -4.25 13.09
N GLN A 40 11.25 -4.05 12.27
CA GLN A 40 9.90 -4.57 12.49
C GLN A 40 9.15 -4.65 11.16
N PRO A 41 8.56 -5.80 10.80
CA PRO A 41 7.61 -5.90 9.68
C PRO A 41 6.43 -4.92 9.81
N ASN A 42 5.66 -4.77 8.76
CA ASN A 42 4.40 -4.02 8.82
C ASN A 42 3.48 -4.61 9.89
N VAL A 43 2.63 -3.76 10.47
CA VAL A 43 1.77 -4.19 11.58
C VAL A 43 0.32 -3.85 11.28
N LEU A 44 -0.55 -4.82 11.51
CA LEU A 44 -2.01 -4.65 11.52
C LEU A 44 -2.55 -4.76 12.95
N TRP A 45 -3.09 -3.67 13.44
CA TRP A 45 -3.84 -3.62 14.67
C TRP A 45 -5.33 -3.69 14.37
N ARG A 46 -5.93 -4.87 14.57
CA ARG A 46 -7.37 -5.02 14.45
C ARG A 46 -8.07 -4.40 15.67
N ASN A 47 -9.11 -3.64 15.40
CA ASN A 47 -9.92 -3.00 16.42
C ASN A 47 -11.09 -3.94 16.83
N ASP A 48 -11.06 -4.45 18.04
CA ASP A 48 -12.15 -5.28 18.58
C ASP A 48 -13.20 -4.45 19.36
N GLY A 49 -13.26 -3.13 19.10
CA GLY A 49 -14.20 -2.22 19.73
C GLY A 49 -13.91 -1.91 21.20
N LEU A 50 -14.94 -1.55 21.93
CA LEU A 50 -14.85 -1.23 23.36
C LEU A 50 -14.97 -2.48 24.21
N SER A 51 -13.95 -2.72 25.04
CA SER A 51 -13.98 -3.75 26.08
C SER A 51 -15.04 -3.44 27.15
N PRO A 52 -15.44 -4.41 27.99
CA PRO A 52 -16.36 -4.20 29.12
C PRO A 52 -15.93 -3.08 30.08
N ASP A 53 -14.63 -2.82 30.16
CA ASP A 53 -14.05 -1.74 30.99
C ASP A 53 -14.03 -0.38 30.29
N ASN A 54 -14.70 -0.27 29.13
CA ASN A 54 -14.79 0.93 28.31
C ASN A 54 -13.43 1.48 27.84
N ASN A 55 -12.52 0.56 27.48
CA ASN A 55 -11.24 0.85 26.82
C ASN A 55 -11.27 0.30 25.41
N TRP A 56 -10.65 0.98 24.45
CA TRP A 56 -10.44 0.45 23.10
C TRP A 56 -9.53 -0.78 23.15
N SER A 57 -9.92 -1.82 22.44
CA SER A 57 -9.21 -3.09 22.37
C SER A 57 -8.65 -3.29 20.96
N PHE A 58 -7.33 -3.21 20.84
CA PHE A 58 -6.64 -3.53 19.59
C PHE A 58 -5.86 -4.83 19.74
N VAL A 59 -5.91 -5.67 18.73
CA VAL A 59 -5.21 -6.96 18.68
C VAL A 59 -4.22 -6.93 17.50
N ASP A 60 -2.97 -7.33 17.76
CA ASP A 60 -2.00 -7.55 16.68
C ASP A 60 -2.44 -8.75 15.84
N ALA A 61 -2.98 -8.44 14.66
CA ALA A 61 -3.47 -9.43 13.70
C ALA A 61 -2.46 -9.71 12.57
N SER A 62 -1.31 -9.07 12.57
CA SER A 62 -0.35 -9.03 11.46
C SER A 62 0.02 -10.41 10.90
N SER A 63 0.59 -11.27 11.74
CA SER A 63 0.99 -12.62 11.33
C SER A 63 -0.21 -13.52 11.05
N GLY A 64 -1.29 -13.34 11.83
CA GLY A 64 -2.54 -14.07 11.63
C GLY A 64 -3.19 -13.80 10.29
N SER A 65 -3.06 -12.59 9.75
CA SER A 65 -3.65 -12.14 8.49
C SER A 65 -2.70 -12.24 7.28
N ASN A 66 -1.42 -12.54 7.47
CA ASN A 66 -0.33 -12.46 6.48
C ASN A 66 -0.03 -11.02 6.02
N THR A 67 -0.21 -10.03 6.89
CA THR A 67 0.10 -8.62 6.59
C THR A 67 1.45 -8.17 7.13
N ASP A 68 2.17 -9.02 7.88
CA ASP A 68 3.49 -8.79 8.47
C ASP A 68 4.63 -8.83 7.43
N VAL A 69 4.45 -8.11 6.33
CA VAL A 69 5.44 -8.08 5.26
C VAL A 69 6.68 -7.27 5.66
N SER A 70 7.84 -7.81 5.33
CA SER A 70 9.15 -7.22 5.62
C SER A 70 9.68 -6.47 4.40
N VAL A 71 9.44 -5.16 4.35
CA VAL A 71 9.77 -4.28 3.22
C VAL A 71 10.44 -2.99 3.71
N TYR A 72 10.94 -2.18 2.80
CA TYR A 72 11.24 -0.76 3.02
C TYR A 72 9.99 0.03 2.66
N GLY A 73 8.96 -0.07 3.51
CA GLY A 73 7.65 0.46 3.21
C GLY A 73 7.58 1.97 3.37
N MET A 74 7.07 2.67 2.34
CA MET A 74 7.04 4.14 2.28
C MET A 74 5.67 4.71 1.94
N GLY A 75 4.74 3.91 1.48
CA GLY A 75 3.39 4.36 1.16
C GLY A 75 2.38 3.23 1.16
N ILE A 76 1.11 3.60 1.35
CA ILE A 76 -0.03 2.70 1.36
C ILE A 76 -1.11 3.25 0.43
N ALA A 77 -1.71 2.37 -0.39
CA ALA A 77 -3.02 2.59 -0.97
C ALA A 77 -3.99 1.53 -0.45
N ILE A 78 -5.22 1.93 -0.19
CA ILE A 78 -6.32 1.05 0.25
C ILE A 78 -7.43 1.17 -0.79
N GLY A 79 -7.96 0.03 -1.25
CA GLY A 79 -9.06 -0.04 -2.21
C GLY A 79 -9.51 -1.47 -2.43
N ASP A 80 -10.67 -1.66 -3.04
CA ASP A 80 -11.21 -2.96 -3.45
C ASP A 80 -10.95 -3.16 -4.94
N TYR A 81 -9.69 -3.46 -5.30
CA TYR A 81 -9.29 -3.48 -6.71
C TYR A 81 -9.90 -4.63 -7.53
N ASP A 82 -10.31 -5.71 -6.88
CA ASP A 82 -10.93 -6.86 -7.56
C ASP A 82 -12.46 -6.95 -7.37
N LEU A 83 -13.05 -5.91 -6.75
CA LEU A 83 -14.48 -5.75 -6.52
C LEU A 83 -15.11 -6.96 -5.77
N ASN A 84 -14.34 -7.53 -4.84
CA ASN A 84 -14.81 -8.65 -4.02
C ASN A 84 -15.55 -8.21 -2.73
N GLY A 85 -15.60 -6.91 -2.46
CA GLY A 85 -16.25 -6.29 -1.29
C GLY A 85 -15.36 -6.19 -0.06
N TYR A 86 -14.07 -6.49 -0.17
CA TYR A 86 -13.08 -6.34 0.89
C TYR A 86 -11.95 -5.43 0.46
N LEU A 87 -11.50 -4.57 1.35
CA LEU A 87 -10.43 -3.63 1.04
C LEU A 87 -9.06 -4.32 0.98
N ASP A 88 -8.34 -4.07 -0.09
CA ASP A 88 -7.00 -4.56 -0.36
C ASP A 88 -5.95 -3.52 0.04
N ILE A 89 -4.69 -3.95 0.14
CA ILE A 89 -3.59 -3.09 0.57
C ILE A 89 -2.47 -3.12 -0.48
N PHE A 90 -2.15 -1.98 -1.06
CA PHE A 90 -0.92 -1.83 -1.84
C PHE A 90 0.14 -1.12 -1.00
N VAL A 91 1.35 -1.69 -0.94
CA VAL A 91 2.49 -1.13 -0.20
C VAL A 91 3.63 -0.86 -1.15
N THR A 92 4.10 0.39 -1.16
CA THR A 92 5.27 0.80 -1.91
C THR A 92 6.56 0.38 -1.23
N ASN A 93 7.61 0.14 -2.01
CA ASN A 93 8.88 -0.40 -1.53
C ASN A 93 10.07 0.11 -2.37
N ILE A 94 11.26 -0.23 -1.95
CA ILE A 94 12.45 -0.24 -2.81
C ILE A 94 12.42 -1.54 -3.60
N GLU A 95 12.46 -1.47 -4.93
CA GLU A 95 12.32 -2.58 -5.89
C GLU A 95 10.88 -3.10 -6.00
N ASN A 96 10.58 -4.27 -5.43
CA ASN A 96 9.28 -4.92 -5.59
C ASN A 96 8.26 -4.40 -4.58
N ASN A 97 7.20 -3.81 -5.07
CA ASN A 97 6.04 -3.45 -4.26
C ASN A 97 5.28 -4.70 -3.79
N VAL A 98 4.31 -4.50 -2.92
CA VAL A 98 3.45 -5.56 -2.41
C VAL A 98 1.99 -5.21 -2.67
N LEU A 99 1.22 -6.17 -3.19
CA LEU A 99 -0.24 -6.07 -3.30
C LEU A 99 -0.85 -7.21 -2.48
N LEU A 100 -1.44 -6.86 -1.36
CA LEU A 100 -2.10 -7.78 -0.45
C LEU A 100 -3.58 -7.78 -0.78
N ARG A 101 -4.03 -8.81 -1.48
CA ARG A 101 -5.44 -9.06 -1.75
C ARG A 101 -6.11 -9.61 -0.50
N ASN A 102 -7.16 -8.97 -0.05
CA ASN A 102 -8.01 -9.46 1.02
C ASN A 102 -8.95 -10.55 0.48
N VAL A 103 -8.86 -11.75 1.01
CA VAL A 103 -9.69 -12.87 0.55
C VAL A 103 -11.00 -13.02 1.36
N GLY A 104 -11.26 -12.09 2.27
CA GLY A 104 -12.49 -11.98 3.03
C GLY A 104 -12.44 -12.79 4.33
N GLU A 105 -12.72 -14.07 4.29
CA GLU A 105 -12.92 -14.89 5.47
C GLU A 105 -11.78 -14.81 6.50
N GLY A 106 -12.08 -14.24 7.68
CA GLY A 106 -11.19 -14.24 8.83
C GLY A 106 -9.99 -13.31 8.71
N LEU A 107 -10.14 -12.19 8.01
CA LEU A 107 -9.08 -11.19 7.83
C LEU A 107 -7.79 -11.83 7.32
N LYS A 108 -7.81 -12.30 6.07
CA LYS A 108 -6.70 -12.99 5.42
C LYS A 108 -6.30 -12.31 4.13
N PHE A 109 -5.01 -12.19 3.94
CA PHE A 109 -4.42 -11.58 2.76
C PHE A 109 -3.50 -12.54 2.01
N THR A 110 -3.44 -12.36 0.69
CA THR A 110 -2.51 -13.06 -0.20
C THR A 110 -1.76 -12.03 -1.03
N ASN A 111 -0.45 -12.13 -1.10
CA ASN A 111 0.33 -11.26 -1.97
C ASN A 111 0.16 -11.69 -3.44
N THR A 112 -0.49 -10.86 -4.21
CA THR A 112 -0.83 -11.10 -5.63
C THR A 112 -0.03 -10.23 -6.59
N ILE A 113 1.00 -9.54 -6.11
CA ILE A 113 1.75 -8.55 -6.92
C ILE A 113 2.27 -9.12 -8.24
N SER A 114 2.75 -10.37 -8.25
CA SER A 114 3.29 -11.02 -9.46
C SER A 114 2.21 -11.39 -10.47
N ASP A 115 1.00 -11.62 -10.02
CA ASP A 115 -0.13 -12.02 -10.86
C ASP A 115 -0.86 -10.78 -11.39
N ALA A 116 -1.10 -9.80 -10.51
CA ALA A 116 -1.81 -8.57 -10.83
C ALA A 116 -0.98 -7.59 -11.68
N LEU A 117 0.34 -7.59 -11.50
CA LEU A 117 1.26 -6.62 -12.11
C LEU A 117 2.45 -7.31 -12.79
N PRO A 118 2.21 -8.19 -13.77
CA PRO A 118 3.28 -9.00 -14.38
C PRO A 118 4.37 -8.16 -15.05
N ASP A 119 4.12 -6.89 -15.33
CA ASP A 119 4.99 -6.04 -16.13
C ASP A 119 5.62 -4.85 -15.35
N ILE A 120 5.30 -4.69 -14.06
CA ILE A 120 5.95 -3.63 -13.24
C ILE A 120 7.45 -3.87 -13.08
N SER A 121 7.91 -5.11 -13.09
CA SER A 121 9.34 -5.43 -13.09
C SER A 121 10.08 -4.92 -14.34
N ASN A 122 9.34 -4.60 -15.41
CA ASN A 122 9.85 -4.08 -16.67
C ASN A 122 9.69 -2.57 -16.86
N ILE A 123 9.10 -1.87 -15.90
CA ILE A 123 9.04 -0.41 -15.91
C ILE A 123 10.42 0.17 -15.58
N GLY A 124 11.32 0.05 -16.54
CA GLY A 124 12.74 0.39 -16.43
C GLY A 124 13.49 -0.71 -15.65
N ARG A 125 14.42 -1.37 -16.27
CA ARG A 125 15.25 -2.48 -15.77
C ARG A 125 16.14 -2.16 -14.56
N GLU A 126 15.71 -1.27 -13.69
CA GLU A 126 16.50 -0.72 -12.60
C GLU A 126 15.66 -0.76 -11.32
N PRO A 127 16.27 -1.00 -10.16
CA PRO A 127 15.54 -0.94 -8.90
C PRO A 127 14.87 0.43 -8.75
N ARG A 128 13.54 0.44 -8.55
CA ARG A 128 12.77 1.64 -8.32
C ARG A 128 12.62 1.90 -6.85
N VAL A 129 12.54 3.17 -6.52
CA VAL A 129 12.08 3.60 -5.21
C VAL A 129 10.69 4.21 -5.39
N THR A 130 9.70 3.56 -4.85
CA THR A 130 8.31 4.01 -4.89
C THR A 130 7.91 4.56 -3.52
N TRP A 131 7.07 5.60 -3.52
CA TRP A 131 6.72 6.39 -2.34
C TRP A 131 5.22 6.37 -2.09
N GLY A 132 4.53 7.47 -2.35
CA GLY A 132 3.09 7.52 -2.25
C GLY A 132 2.39 6.67 -3.31
N SER A 133 1.23 6.12 -2.96
CA SER A 133 0.34 5.44 -3.90
C SER A 133 -1.11 5.71 -3.53
N VAL A 134 -2.01 5.53 -4.51
CA VAL A 134 -3.44 5.73 -4.31
C VAL A 134 -4.22 4.87 -5.29
N PHE A 135 -5.31 4.26 -4.81
CA PHE A 135 -6.35 3.71 -5.66
C PHE A 135 -7.41 4.78 -5.96
N PHE A 136 -7.86 4.87 -7.20
CA PHE A 136 -8.94 5.77 -7.62
C PHE A 136 -9.39 5.41 -9.05
N ASP A 137 -10.62 5.68 -9.36
CA ASP A 137 -11.19 5.49 -10.70
C ASP A 137 -10.81 6.69 -11.59
N TYR A 138 -9.73 6.56 -12.40
CA TYR A 138 -9.20 7.68 -13.18
C TYR A 138 -9.98 7.94 -14.46
N ASP A 139 -10.61 6.91 -15.04
CA ASP A 139 -11.34 6.99 -16.31
C ASP A 139 -12.86 6.89 -16.15
N ASN A 140 -13.36 6.84 -14.93
CA ASN A 140 -14.77 6.79 -14.53
C ASN A 140 -15.49 5.56 -15.09
N ASP A 141 -14.83 4.42 -15.09
CA ASP A 141 -15.42 3.16 -15.57
C ASP A 141 -15.94 2.28 -14.43
N GLY A 142 -15.75 2.69 -13.16
CA GLY A 142 -16.33 2.10 -11.96
C GLY A 142 -15.45 1.07 -11.26
N ASP A 143 -14.19 0.94 -11.65
CA ASP A 143 -13.19 0.19 -10.91
C ASP A 143 -12.03 1.09 -10.45
N GLU A 144 -11.24 0.61 -9.50
CA GLU A 144 -10.15 1.39 -8.94
C GLU A 144 -8.83 1.09 -9.65
N ASP A 145 -8.27 2.13 -10.24
CA ASP A 145 -6.95 2.17 -10.84
C ASP A 145 -5.88 2.47 -9.80
N LEU A 146 -4.62 2.25 -10.14
CA LEU A 146 -3.52 2.46 -9.21
C LEU A 146 -2.52 3.49 -9.75
N TYR A 147 -2.30 4.55 -8.99
CA TYR A 147 -1.22 5.51 -9.25
C TYR A 147 -0.10 5.36 -8.23
N ILE A 148 1.13 5.30 -8.72
CA ILE A 148 2.33 5.10 -7.93
C ILE A 148 3.32 6.21 -8.19
N VAL A 149 3.73 6.89 -7.15
CA VAL A 149 4.74 7.95 -7.19
C VAL A 149 6.13 7.35 -7.00
N SER A 150 7.04 7.73 -7.87
CA SER A 150 8.44 7.27 -7.85
C SER A 150 9.41 8.42 -7.60
N GLY A 151 10.58 8.10 -7.06
CA GLY A 151 11.63 9.10 -6.90
C GLY A 151 12.84 8.58 -6.13
N HIS A 152 14.02 8.90 -6.61
CA HIS A 152 15.29 8.41 -6.09
C HIS A 152 15.61 8.91 -4.66
N LEU A 153 16.28 8.08 -3.85
CA LEU A 153 16.66 8.39 -2.46
C LEU A 153 17.81 9.40 -2.33
N GLY A 154 18.62 9.61 -3.37
CA GLY A 154 19.80 10.48 -3.36
C GLY A 154 21.08 9.76 -3.81
N GLU A 155 22.17 10.50 -3.98
CA GLU A 155 23.43 9.92 -4.43
C GLU A 155 24.00 8.93 -3.38
N GLY A 156 24.40 7.75 -3.86
CA GLY A 156 25.10 6.73 -3.06
C GLY A 156 24.24 5.73 -2.30
N THR A 157 22.92 5.75 -2.46
CA THR A 157 22.03 4.84 -1.70
C THR A 157 21.62 3.59 -2.46
N THR A 158 21.71 3.58 -3.79
CA THR A 158 21.43 2.41 -4.63
C THR A 158 22.32 2.39 -5.86
N GLU A 159 22.62 1.22 -6.42
CA GLU A 159 23.33 1.04 -7.70
C GLU A 159 22.43 1.36 -8.91
N VAL A 160 21.55 2.33 -8.82
CA VAL A 160 20.62 2.71 -9.87
C VAL A 160 21.37 3.47 -10.97
N LYS A 161 21.41 2.90 -12.18
CA LYS A 161 21.88 3.61 -13.38
C LYS A 161 20.81 4.60 -13.81
N ASN A 162 21.13 5.87 -13.95
CA ASN A 162 20.20 6.97 -14.21
C ASN A 162 19.17 7.21 -13.09
N PRO A 163 19.61 7.45 -11.85
CA PRO A 163 18.73 7.66 -10.71
C PRO A 163 17.78 8.84 -10.85
N GLU A 164 18.04 9.72 -11.83
CA GLU A 164 17.28 10.95 -12.03
C GLU A 164 15.95 10.74 -12.77
N ILE A 165 15.74 9.56 -13.40
CA ILE A 165 14.56 9.29 -14.22
C ILE A 165 13.80 8.08 -13.66
N GLN A 166 12.97 8.33 -12.68
CA GLN A 166 12.01 7.34 -12.17
C GLN A 166 10.59 7.91 -12.33
N PRO A 167 9.98 7.75 -13.51
CA PRO A 167 8.66 8.31 -13.76
C PRO A 167 7.62 7.68 -12.83
N ASN A 168 6.63 8.45 -12.46
CA ASN A 168 5.43 7.94 -11.81
C ASN A 168 4.74 6.92 -12.73
N VAL A 169 3.83 6.16 -12.19
CA VAL A 169 3.14 5.08 -12.93
C VAL A 169 1.65 5.18 -12.69
N LEU A 170 0.88 5.28 -13.77
CA LEU A 170 -0.55 5.07 -13.77
C LEU A 170 -0.85 3.68 -14.35
N LEU A 171 -1.59 2.90 -13.62
CA LEU A 171 -2.00 1.54 -13.94
C LEU A 171 -3.52 1.48 -13.98
N ARG A 172 -4.06 1.16 -15.15
CA ARG A 172 -5.49 0.91 -15.32
C ARG A 172 -5.82 -0.51 -14.85
N ASN A 173 -6.87 -0.66 -14.11
CA ASN A 173 -7.46 -1.94 -13.77
C ASN A 173 -8.11 -2.57 -15.02
N ASP A 174 -7.80 -3.83 -15.32
CA ASP A 174 -8.34 -4.53 -16.49
C ASP A 174 -9.57 -5.40 -16.13
N ARG A 175 -10.09 -5.30 -14.90
CA ARG A 175 -11.29 -6.02 -14.39
C ARG A 175 -11.17 -7.55 -14.34
N ASP A 176 -9.98 -8.05 -14.49
CA ASP A 176 -9.70 -9.49 -14.42
C ASP A 176 -8.71 -9.84 -13.29
N GLY A 177 -8.47 -8.87 -12.39
CA GLY A 177 -7.50 -8.95 -11.29
C GLY A 177 -6.10 -8.53 -11.70
N THR A 178 -5.93 -8.00 -12.93
CA THR A 178 -4.65 -7.48 -13.43
C THR A 178 -4.72 -6.00 -13.75
N PHE A 179 -3.55 -5.38 -13.93
CA PHE A 179 -3.42 -4.00 -14.30
C PHE A 179 -2.58 -3.84 -15.56
N SER A 180 -2.95 -2.88 -16.40
CA SER A 180 -2.20 -2.44 -17.56
C SER A 180 -1.62 -1.06 -17.35
N ARG A 181 -0.34 -0.87 -17.72
CA ARG A 181 0.28 0.46 -17.66
C ARG A 181 -0.32 1.40 -18.69
N ILE A 182 -0.71 2.59 -18.25
CA ILE A 182 -1.06 3.69 -19.13
C ILE A 182 0.23 4.33 -19.65
N PRO A 183 0.40 4.45 -20.99
CA PRO A 183 1.57 5.11 -21.57
C PRO A 183 1.70 6.59 -21.18
N SER A 184 2.91 7.13 -21.33
CA SER A 184 3.25 8.53 -21.02
C SER A 184 2.36 9.59 -21.66
N GLU A 185 1.78 9.29 -22.80
CA GLU A 185 0.82 10.16 -23.49
C GLU A 185 -0.46 10.40 -22.66
N GLY A 186 -0.75 9.54 -21.66
CA GLY A 186 -1.83 9.72 -20.69
C GLY A 186 -1.50 10.68 -19.52
N GLY A 187 -0.28 11.22 -19.46
CA GLY A 187 0.11 12.24 -18.47
C GLY A 187 0.42 11.70 -17.06
N GLY A 188 0.43 10.39 -16.88
CA GLY A 188 0.66 9.77 -15.56
C GLY A 188 2.12 9.52 -15.18
N ASP A 189 3.09 9.93 -16.00
CA ASP A 189 4.50 9.55 -15.90
C ASP A 189 5.45 10.73 -15.60
N ASP A 190 5.04 11.65 -14.74
CA ASP A 190 5.93 12.73 -14.29
C ASP A 190 7.28 12.16 -13.82
N ILE A 191 8.38 12.75 -14.31
CA ILE A 191 9.76 12.36 -14.02
C ILE A 191 10.35 13.08 -12.81
N GLY A 192 9.55 13.80 -12.07
CA GLY A 192 9.96 14.48 -10.83
C GLY A 192 10.38 13.52 -9.73
N LYS A 193 10.93 14.07 -8.65
CA LYS A 193 11.21 13.30 -7.42
C LYS A 193 9.97 13.35 -6.53
N GLY A 194 8.97 12.55 -6.86
CA GLY A 194 7.73 12.45 -6.09
C GLY A 194 7.94 11.79 -4.73
N ARG A 195 7.10 12.12 -3.74
CA ARG A 195 7.11 11.52 -2.40
C ARG A 195 5.72 11.15 -1.92
N SER A 196 4.72 11.90 -2.30
CA SER A 196 3.35 11.69 -1.87
C SER A 196 2.37 12.00 -2.98
N VAL A 197 1.19 11.42 -2.91
CA VAL A 197 0.07 11.66 -3.80
C VAL A 197 -1.21 11.76 -2.98
N VAL A 198 -2.13 12.54 -3.45
CA VAL A 198 -3.51 12.62 -2.98
C VAL A 198 -4.38 12.87 -4.20
N TYR A 199 -5.55 12.28 -4.19
CA TYR A 199 -6.58 12.58 -5.19
C TYR A 199 -7.83 13.13 -4.53
N PHE A 200 -8.62 13.88 -5.25
CA PHE A 200 -9.95 14.32 -4.85
C PHE A 200 -10.74 14.74 -6.08
N ASP A 201 -12.04 14.54 -6.01
CA ASP A 201 -13.00 15.10 -6.96
C ASP A 201 -13.42 16.50 -6.47
N PHE A 202 -13.31 17.52 -7.32
CA PHE A 202 -13.56 18.91 -6.94
C PHE A 202 -14.70 19.58 -7.75
N ASN A 203 -15.46 18.84 -8.60
CA ASN A 203 -16.52 19.36 -9.45
C ASN A 203 -17.87 18.64 -9.27
#